data_64f216d7bb6472e96ec95b596ed6d3e1
#
_entry.id   64f216d7bb6472e96ec95b596ed6d3e1
#
_cell.length_a   1.000
_cell.length_b   1.000
_cell.length_c   1.000
_cell.angle_alpha   90.00
_cell.angle_beta   90.00
_cell.angle_gamma   90.00
#
_symmetry.space_group_name_H-M   'P 1'
#
loop_
_entity.id
_entity.type
_entity.pdbx_description
1 polymer ?
#
loop_
_entity_poly.entity_id
_entity_poly.type
_entity_poly.pdbx_seq_one_letter_code
_entity_poly.pdbx_strand_id
1 'polypeptide(L)'
;GESGSGKSVTALSVMQLLPYPAASHPDGGSIIFEGEELIGQGEGYMRTVRGMKIGMIFQEPLTALNPLHTIEKQISEVLFLHQNMKRDAANARVLELLDLVGLENLKTRLDAYPHQLSGGQRQRVMIAMALANDPDLLIADEPTTALDVTVQAQILELLNDLKTRLNMALLIITHDLTIVEKM
;
A
#
# COMPACT_ATOMS: atom_id res chain seq x y z
N GLY A 1 12.68 -14.10 6.97
CA GLY A 1 14.08 -13.71 7.27
C GLY A 1 14.15 -12.88 8.55
N GLU A 2 15.32 -12.81 9.16
CA GLU A 2 15.56 -12.02 10.36
C GLU A 2 15.44 -10.52 10.08
N SER A 3 15.27 -9.70 11.15
CA SER A 3 15.32 -8.25 11.05
C SER A 3 16.69 -7.81 10.48
N GLY A 4 16.70 -6.83 9.60
CA GLY A 4 17.93 -6.38 8.93
C GLY A 4 18.37 -7.20 7.70
N SER A 5 17.62 -8.22 7.28
CA SER A 5 17.95 -9.05 6.09
C SER A 5 17.66 -8.38 4.73
N GLY A 6 17.37 -7.10 4.69
CA GLY A 6 17.15 -6.34 3.44
C GLY A 6 15.75 -6.45 2.82
N LYS A 7 14.76 -7.04 3.51
CA LYS A 7 13.40 -7.23 2.97
C LYS A 7 12.72 -5.92 2.56
N SER A 8 12.60 -4.97 3.49
CA SER A 8 12.02 -3.64 3.21
C SER A 8 12.86 -2.86 2.21
N VAL A 9 14.19 -3.01 2.25
CA VAL A 9 15.10 -2.43 1.24
C VAL A 9 14.78 -2.96 -0.15
N THR A 10 14.45 -4.24 -0.30
CA THR A 10 14.03 -4.80 -1.59
C THR A 10 12.74 -4.16 -2.10
N ALA A 11 11.72 -3.99 -1.24
CA ALA A 11 10.49 -3.27 -1.61
C ALA A 11 10.76 -1.83 -2.05
N LEU A 12 11.57 -1.10 -1.27
CA LEU A 12 11.97 0.27 -1.61
C LEU A 12 12.81 0.33 -2.88
N SER A 13 13.61 -0.72 -3.18
CA SER A 13 14.36 -0.84 -4.44
C SER A 13 13.42 -0.93 -5.65
N VAL A 14 12.39 -1.78 -5.57
CA VAL A 14 11.36 -1.90 -6.64
C VAL A 14 10.70 -0.56 -6.89
N MET A 15 10.37 0.16 -5.82
CA MET A 15 9.74 1.48 -5.89
C MET A 15 10.74 2.61 -6.22
N GLN A 16 12.05 2.33 -6.36
CA GLN A 16 13.10 3.35 -6.53
C GLN A 16 13.03 4.45 -5.45
N LEU A 17 12.79 4.02 -4.18
CA LEU A 17 12.66 4.91 -3.02
C LEU A 17 13.84 4.76 -2.04
N LEU A 18 14.93 4.13 -2.47
CA LEU A 18 16.14 4.07 -1.66
C LEU A 18 16.71 5.47 -1.40
N PRO A 19 17.20 5.75 -0.17
CA PRO A 19 17.75 7.07 0.18
C PRO A 19 19.14 7.25 -0.47
N TYR A 20 19.16 7.67 -1.72
CA TYR A 20 20.40 7.99 -2.43
C TYR A 20 21.06 9.27 -1.83
N PRO A 21 22.39 9.35 -1.66
CA PRO A 21 23.42 8.35 -2.03
C PRO A 21 23.75 7.30 -0.95
N ALA A 22 23.05 7.31 0.17
CA ALA A 22 23.33 6.40 1.30
C ALA A 22 23.06 4.91 0.94
N ALA A 23 22.16 4.66 -0.01
CA ALA A 23 21.91 3.34 -0.58
C ALA A 23 21.83 3.44 -2.11
N SER A 24 22.34 2.42 -2.81
CA SER A 24 22.32 2.32 -4.27
C SER A 24 22.15 0.87 -4.69
N HIS A 25 21.75 0.67 -5.93
CA HIS A 25 21.72 -0.67 -6.53
C HIS A 25 23.15 -1.10 -6.89
N PRO A 26 23.51 -2.40 -6.76
CA PRO A 26 24.80 -2.89 -7.22
C PRO A 26 24.91 -2.78 -8.74
N ASP A 27 26.14 -2.67 -9.25
CA ASP A 27 26.41 -2.70 -10.67
C ASP A 27 25.89 -3.99 -11.31
N GLY A 28 25.13 -3.87 -12.39
CA GLY A 28 24.49 -4.99 -13.07
C GLY A 28 23.21 -5.50 -12.39
N GLY A 29 22.73 -4.85 -11.33
CA GLY A 29 21.42 -5.12 -10.77
C GLY A 29 20.31 -4.79 -11.78
N SER A 30 19.20 -5.56 -11.75
CA SER A 30 18.06 -5.37 -12.64
C SER A 30 16.76 -5.63 -11.90
N ILE A 31 15.76 -4.77 -12.12
CA ILE A 31 14.38 -4.89 -11.62
C ILE A 31 13.46 -4.68 -12.81
N ILE A 32 12.86 -5.75 -13.32
CA ILE A 32 11.98 -5.70 -14.48
C ILE A 32 10.53 -5.82 -14.02
N PHE A 33 9.69 -4.86 -14.42
CA PHE A 33 8.25 -4.87 -14.21
C PHE A 33 7.55 -4.69 -15.57
N GLU A 34 6.66 -5.62 -15.93
CA GLU A 34 5.97 -5.66 -17.23
C GLU A 34 6.91 -5.53 -18.46
N GLY A 35 8.10 -6.10 -18.35
CA GLY A 35 9.12 -6.06 -19.41
C GLY A 35 9.99 -4.82 -19.43
N GLU A 36 9.74 -3.84 -18.57
CA GLU A 36 10.49 -2.60 -18.49
C GLU A 36 11.45 -2.61 -17.29
N GLU A 37 12.70 -2.20 -17.51
CA GLU A 37 13.69 -2.05 -16.45
C GLU A 37 13.37 -0.81 -15.60
N LEU A 38 13.25 -0.97 -14.27
CA LEU A 38 12.96 0.13 -13.34
C LEU A 38 14.22 0.84 -12.83
N ILE A 39 15.36 0.14 -12.75
CA ILE A 39 16.60 0.76 -12.27
C ILE A 39 17.08 1.79 -13.29
N GLY A 40 17.36 3.00 -12.81
CA GLY A 40 17.82 4.10 -13.66
C GLY A 40 16.74 4.87 -14.39
N GLN A 41 15.45 4.49 -14.20
CA GLN A 41 14.35 5.27 -14.74
C GLN A 41 14.25 6.66 -14.08
N GLY A 42 13.86 7.64 -14.88
CA GLY A 42 13.64 9.00 -14.40
C GLY A 42 12.37 9.12 -13.56
N GLU A 43 12.31 10.13 -12.69
CA GLU A 43 11.19 10.37 -11.78
C GLU A 43 9.85 10.50 -12.52
N GLY A 44 9.84 11.07 -13.72
CA GLY A 44 8.63 11.18 -14.55
C GLY A 44 8.02 9.83 -14.88
N TYR A 45 8.83 8.83 -15.24
CA TYR A 45 8.39 7.46 -15.48
C TYR A 45 7.97 6.78 -14.17
N MET A 46 8.77 6.89 -13.12
CA MET A 46 8.46 6.27 -11.84
C MET A 46 7.14 6.76 -11.22
N ARG A 47 6.72 8.00 -11.50
CA ARG A 47 5.39 8.50 -11.11
C ARG A 47 4.24 7.78 -11.81
N THR A 48 4.45 7.24 -13.00
CA THR A 48 3.44 6.42 -13.70
C THR A 48 3.40 4.99 -13.18
N VAL A 49 4.42 4.55 -12.46
CA VAL A 49 4.51 3.22 -11.85
C VAL A 49 4.01 3.26 -10.40
N ARG A 50 4.58 4.18 -9.60
CA ARG A 50 4.22 4.33 -8.18
C ARG A 50 2.79 4.77 -8.01
N GLY A 51 2.03 4.03 -7.22
CA GLY A 51 0.63 4.33 -6.91
C GLY A 51 -0.36 4.12 -8.05
N MET A 52 0.10 3.94 -9.29
CA MET A 52 -0.75 3.58 -10.43
C MET A 52 -0.69 2.08 -10.71
N LYS A 53 0.50 1.55 -11.01
CA LYS A 53 0.72 0.15 -11.35
C LYS A 53 1.20 -0.67 -10.16
N ILE A 54 1.96 -0.07 -9.27
CA ILE A 54 2.47 -0.71 -8.05
C ILE A 54 1.98 0.07 -6.84
N GLY A 55 1.08 -0.54 -6.06
CA GLY A 55 0.68 -0.06 -4.74
C GLY A 55 1.64 -0.57 -3.67
N MET A 56 1.83 0.20 -2.58
CA MET A 56 2.65 -0.24 -1.46
C MET A 56 1.97 0.04 -0.12
N ILE A 57 1.97 -0.99 0.73
CA ILE A 57 1.57 -0.91 2.13
C ILE A 57 2.86 -0.89 2.95
N PHE A 58 3.07 0.19 3.71
CA PHE A 58 4.24 0.38 4.58
C PHE A 58 4.05 -0.31 5.93
N GLN A 59 5.15 -0.61 6.60
CA GLN A 59 5.20 -1.35 7.85
C GLN A 59 4.39 -0.70 8.98
N GLU A 60 4.38 0.63 9.08
CA GLU A 60 3.75 1.37 10.18
C GLU A 60 2.66 2.33 9.69
N PRO A 61 1.37 2.04 9.94
CA PRO A 61 0.27 2.94 9.54
C PRO A 61 0.34 4.33 10.18
N LEU A 62 0.91 4.44 11.38
CA LEU A 62 1.02 5.72 12.10
C LEU A 62 1.99 6.69 11.43
N THR A 63 3.01 6.19 10.76
CA THR A 63 3.98 7.02 10.04
C THR A 63 3.57 7.23 8.58
N ALA A 64 2.78 6.32 8.02
CA ALA A 64 2.30 6.39 6.63
C ALA A 64 1.10 7.33 6.47
N LEU A 65 0.21 7.44 7.48
CA LEU A 65 -0.94 8.32 7.44
C LEU A 65 -0.60 9.71 7.99
N ASN A 66 -0.97 10.76 7.26
CA ASN A 66 -0.81 12.13 7.73
C ASN A 66 -1.81 12.43 8.85
N PRO A 67 -1.37 12.72 10.10
CA PRO A 67 -2.26 12.94 11.24
C PRO A 67 -3.13 14.21 11.12
N LEU A 68 -2.76 15.14 10.24
CA LEU A 68 -3.44 16.42 10.02
C LEU A 68 -4.48 16.37 8.89
N HIS A 69 -4.58 15.26 8.17
CA HIS A 69 -5.53 15.08 7.07
C HIS A 69 -6.62 14.07 7.46
N THR A 70 -7.84 14.34 7.01
CA THR A 70 -8.96 13.40 7.15
C THR A 70 -8.74 12.16 6.28
N ILE A 71 -9.45 11.08 6.58
CA ILE A 71 -9.36 9.83 5.82
C ILE A 71 -9.79 10.04 4.36
N GLU A 72 -10.91 10.74 4.14
CA GLU A 72 -11.37 11.07 2.78
C GLU A 72 -10.29 11.83 2.00
N LYS A 73 -9.68 12.85 2.62
CA LYS A 73 -8.66 13.66 1.96
C LYS A 73 -7.45 12.82 1.54
N GLN A 74 -6.99 11.90 2.38
CA GLN A 74 -5.82 11.08 2.09
C GLN A 74 -6.06 10.08 0.97
N ILE A 75 -7.24 9.43 0.94
CA ILE A 75 -7.60 8.50 -0.13
C ILE A 75 -7.85 9.26 -1.44
N SER A 76 -8.60 10.37 -1.39
CA SER A 76 -8.93 11.16 -2.59
C SER A 76 -7.71 11.86 -3.20
N GLU A 77 -6.71 12.23 -2.41
CA GLU A 77 -5.46 12.83 -2.89
C GLU A 77 -4.73 11.91 -3.86
N VAL A 78 -4.70 10.61 -3.59
CA VAL A 78 -4.12 9.60 -4.50
C VAL A 78 -4.85 9.60 -5.85
N LEU A 79 -6.19 9.68 -5.83
CA LEU A 79 -7.02 9.71 -7.03
C LEU A 79 -6.84 11.01 -7.84
N PHE A 80 -6.75 12.14 -7.16
CA PHE A 80 -6.49 13.43 -7.83
C PHE A 80 -5.10 13.47 -8.46
N LEU A 81 -4.09 12.97 -7.74
CA LEU A 81 -2.70 13.02 -8.19
C LEU A 81 -2.47 12.17 -9.45
N HIS A 82 -3.06 10.98 -9.51
CA HIS A 82 -2.77 10.00 -10.54
C HIS A 82 -3.81 9.92 -11.66
N GLN A 83 -5.09 10.15 -11.36
CA GLN A 83 -6.17 9.99 -12.31
C GLN A 83 -6.84 11.30 -12.74
N ASN A 84 -6.44 12.45 -12.17
CA ASN A 84 -7.10 13.73 -12.40
C ASN A 84 -8.63 13.68 -12.20
N MET A 85 -9.11 12.85 -11.29
CA MET A 85 -10.54 12.65 -11.05
C MET A 85 -11.21 13.95 -10.62
N LYS A 86 -12.46 14.16 -11.04
CA LYS A 86 -13.32 15.20 -10.46
C LYS A 86 -13.75 14.80 -9.06
N ARG A 87 -14.03 15.79 -8.23
CA ARG A 87 -14.35 15.58 -6.79
C ARG A 87 -15.46 14.56 -6.56
N ASP A 88 -16.55 14.64 -7.32
CA ASP A 88 -17.68 13.72 -7.13
C ASP A 88 -17.33 12.28 -7.46
N ALA A 89 -16.55 12.06 -8.53
CA ALA A 89 -16.05 10.74 -8.91
C ALA A 89 -15.05 10.21 -7.87
N ALA A 90 -14.15 11.05 -7.36
CA ALA A 90 -13.21 10.67 -6.30
C ALA A 90 -13.95 10.30 -5.01
N ASN A 91 -14.99 11.05 -4.62
CA ASN A 91 -15.80 10.72 -3.45
C ASN A 91 -16.52 9.37 -3.62
N ALA A 92 -17.11 9.11 -4.78
CA ALA A 92 -17.73 7.81 -5.06
C ALA A 92 -16.69 6.67 -4.93
N ARG A 93 -15.49 6.86 -5.51
CA ARG A 93 -14.42 5.87 -5.42
C ARG A 93 -13.91 5.68 -3.97
N VAL A 94 -13.81 6.73 -3.18
CA VAL A 94 -13.48 6.62 -1.74
C VAL A 94 -14.48 5.71 -1.02
N LEU A 95 -15.78 5.87 -1.26
CA LEU A 95 -16.81 5.03 -0.65
C LEU A 95 -16.70 3.57 -1.07
N GLU A 96 -16.41 3.30 -2.36
CA GLU A 96 -16.15 1.95 -2.88
C GLU A 96 -14.92 1.31 -2.24
N LEU A 97 -13.84 2.07 -2.09
CA LEU A 97 -12.60 1.60 -1.46
C LEU A 97 -12.82 1.27 0.02
N LEU A 98 -13.59 2.09 0.75
CA LEU A 98 -13.94 1.79 2.14
C LEU A 98 -14.77 0.50 2.27
N ASP A 99 -15.70 0.23 1.34
CA ASP A 99 -16.41 -1.05 1.30
C ASP A 99 -15.46 -2.21 1.02
N LEU A 100 -14.59 -2.02 0.02
CA LEU A 100 -13.65 -3.05 -0.42
C LEU A 100 -12.74 -3.53 0.72
N VAL A 101 -12.38 -2.63 1.64
CA VAL A 101 -11.54 -2.96 2.80
C VAL A 101 -12.34 -3.23 4.09
N GLY A 102 -13.67 -3.32 4.03
CA GLY A 102 -14.54 -3.61 5.18
C GLY A 102 -14.58 -2.48 6.22
N LEU A 103 -14.66 -1.24 5.76
CA LEU A 103 -14.76 -0.02 6.58
C LEU A 103 -16.06 0.75 6.32
N GLU A 104 -17.19 0.06 6.11
CA GLU A 104 -18.49 0.65 5.80
C GLU A 104 -18.92 1.70 6.85
N ASN A 105 -18.55 1.48 8.12
CA ASN A 105 -18.85 2.40 9.22
C ASN A 105 -18.14 3.75 9.09
N LEU A 106 -17.06 3.85 8.31
CA LEU A 106 -16.38 5.13 8.04
C LEU A 106 -17.04 5.94 6.93
N LYS A 107 -17.94 5.38 6.15
CA LYS A 107 -18.68 6.12 5.10
C LYS A 107 -19.49 7.30 5.65
N THR A 108 -19.95 7.20 6.89
CA THR A 108 -20.68 8.28 7.59
C THR A 108 -19.75 9.20 8.38
N ARG A 109 -18.44 8.95 8.37
CA ARG A 109 -17.40 9.65 9.11
C ARG A 109 -16.14 9.89 8.27
N LEU A 110 -16.31 10.31 7.04
CA LEU A 110 -15.21 10.58 6.09
C LEU A 110 -14.24 11.65 6.56
N ASP A 111 -14.71 12.55 7.43
CA ASP A 111 -13.96 13.61 8.10
C ASP A 111 -13.14 13.11 9.32
N ALA A 112 -13.22 11.82 9.65
CA ALA A 112 -12.39 11.25 10.71
C ALA A 112 -10.89 11.39 10.42
N TYR A 113 -10.12 11.59 11.49
CA TYR A 113 -8.65 11.65 11.44
C TYR A 113 -8.03 10.31 11.86
N PRO A 114 -6.78 10.02 11.46
CA PRO A 114 -6.11 8.76 11.81
C PRO A 114 -6.08 8.43 13.30
N HIS A 115 -5.92 9.44 14.18
CA HIS A 115 -5.89 9.23 15.62
C HIS A 115 -7.23 8.79 16.23
N GLN A 116 -8.35 8.96 15.50
CA GLN A 116 -9.69 8.53 15.91
C GLN A 116 -10.01 7.08 15.52
N LEU A 117 -9.07 6.40 14.84
CA LEU A 117 -9.21 5.04 14.33
C LEU A 117 -8.42 4.04 15.17
N SER A 118 -8.91 2.79 15.24
CA SER A 118 -8.15 1.67 15.77
C SER A 118 -6.95 1.31 14.86
N GLY A 119 -5.99 0.54 15.38
CA GLY A 119 -4.84 0.06 14.59
C GLY A 119 -5.27 -0.67 13.31
N GLY A 120 -6.21 -1.61 13.43
CA GLY A 120 -6.75 -2.34 12.28
C GLY A 120 -7.50 -1.46 11.28
N GLN A 121 -8.23 -0.44 11.74
CA GLN A 121 -8.89 0.51 10.85
C GLN A 121 -7.88 1.36 10.08
N ARG A 122 -6.82 1.85 10.75
CA ARG A 122 -5.72 2.58 10.08
C ARG A 122 -5.05 1.71 9.02
N GLN A 123 -4.79 0.44 9.33
CA GLN A 123 -4.22 -0.50 8.38
C GLN A 123 -5.12 -0.67 7.15
N ARG A 124 -6.42 -0.84 7.33
CA ARG A 124 -7.40 -0.96 6.24
C ARG A 124 -7.49 0.33 5.40
N VAL A 125 -7.38 1.51 6.02
CA VAL A 125 -7.28 2.78 5.28
C VAL A 125 -6.03 2.83 4.42
N MET A 126 -4.88 2.42 4.94
CA MET A 126 -3.63 2.38 4.18
C MET A 126 -3.73 1.38 3.01
N ILE A 127 -4.39 0.23 3.21
CA ILE A 127 -4.70 -0.71 2.13
C ILE A 127 -5.60 -0.04 1.08
N ALA A 128 -6.66 0.68 1.48
CA ALA A 128 -7.54 1.41 0.56
C ALA A 128 -6.77 2.45 -0.28
N MET A 129 -5.85 3.19 0.33
CA MET A 129 -4.99 4.13 -0.39
C MET A 129 -4.09 3.43 -1.41
N ALA A 130 -3.48 2.30 -1.04
CA ALA A 130 -2.62 1.53 -1.93
C ALA A 130 -3.38 0.93 -3.12
N LEU A 131 -4.69 0.67 -2.96
CA LEU A 131 -5.58 0.11 -3.99
C LEU A 131 -6.33 1.18 -4.80
N ALA A 132 -6.18 2.46 -4.49
CA ALA A 132 -7.01 3.53 -5.03
C ALA A 132 -7.06 3.55 -6.57
N ASN A 133 -5.95 3.21 -7.22
CA ASN A 133 -5.80 3.22 -8.67
C ASN A 133 -5.82 1.82 -9.32
N ASP A 134 -6.33 0.79 -8.64
CA ASP A 134 -6.38 -0.60 -9.13
C ASP A 134 -5.02 -1.11 -9.63
N PRO A 135 -3.99 -1.18 -8.77
CA PRO A 135 -2.65 -1.54 -9.18
C PRO A 135 -2.54 -3.00 -9.65
N ASP A 136 -1.61 -3.28 -10.57
CA ASP A 136 -1.30 -4.64 -11.04
C ASP A 136 -0.50 -5.45 -10.00
N LEU A 137 0.27 -4.75 -9.16
CA LEU A 137 1.06 -5.33 -8.05
C LEU A 137 0.84 -4.55 -6.76
N LEU A 138 0.53 -5.26 -5.68
CA LEU A 138 0.53 -4.73 -4.32
C LEU A 138 1.73 -5.29 -3.55
N ILE A 139 2.59 -4.42 -3.07
CA ILE A 139 3.69 -4.77 -2.16
C ILE A 139 3.24 -4.48 -0.74
N ALA A 140 3.22 -5.50 0.12
CA ALA A 140 2.86 -5.37 1.52
C ALA A 140 4.08 -5.64 2.40
N ASP A 141 4.67 -4.59 2.96
CA ASP A 141 5.84 -4.68 3.83
C ASP A 141 5.40 -4.79 5.29
N GLU A 142 5.49 -6.01 5.82
CA GLU A 142 5.08 -6.39 7.17
C GLU A 142 3.66 -5.85 7.55
N PRO A 143 2.63 -6.14 6.75
CA PRO A 143 1.33 -5.47 6.84
C PRO A 143 0.56 -5.74 8.13
N THR A 144 1.04 -6.61 8.99
CA THR A 144 0.41 -7.01 10.25
C THR A 144 1.23 -6.65 11.49
N THR A 145 2.37 -5.98 11.32
CA THR A 145 3.21 -5.56 12.45
C THR A 145 2.44 -4.60 13.38
N ALA A 146 2.62 -4.75 14.68
CA ALA A 146 1.96 -3.99 15.74
C ALA A 146 0.42 -4.15 15.82
N LEU A 147 -0.15 -5.20 15.22
CA LEU A 147 -1.55 -5.58 15.37
C LEU A 147 -1.68 -6.82 16.27
N ASP A 148 -2.82 -6.94 16.95
CA ASP A 148 -3.13 -8.16 17.70
C ASP A 148 -3.41 -9.35 16.75
N VAL A 149 -3.27 -10.57 17.26
CA VAL A 149 -3.35 -11.82 16.47
C VAL A 149 -4.65 -11.95 15.68
N THR A 150 -5.77 -11.50 16.26
CA THR A 150 -7.08 -11.58 15.60
C THR A 150 -7.16 -10.62 14.42
N VAL A 151 -6.71 -9.38 14.62
CA VAL A 151 -6.68 -8.36 13.54
C VAL A 151 -5.66 -8.73 12.46
N GLN A 152 -4.51 -9.31 12.84
CA GLN A 152 -3.54 -9.84 11.85
C GLN A 152 -4.19 -10.85 10.90
N ALA A 153 -4.91 -11.84 11.45
CA ALA A 153 -5.61 -12.84 10.64
C ALA A 153 -6.61 -12.20 9.67
N GLN A 154 -7.39 -11.23 10.15
CA GLN A 154 -8.36 -10.50 9.33
C GLN A 154 -7.71 -9.67 8.20
N ILE A 155 -6.54 -9.07 8.45
CA ILE A 155 -5.82 -8.31 7.41
C ILE A 155 -5.26 -9.25 6.35
N LEU A 156 -4.73 -10.41 6.73
CA LEU A 156 -4.21 -11.39 5.78
C LEU A 156 -5.32 -11.99 4.91
N GLU A 157 -6.45 -12.34 5.51
CA GLU A 157 -7.64 -12.80 4.79
C GLU A 157 -8.13 -11.74 3.79
N LEU A 158 -8.22 -10.48 4.23
CA LEU A 158 -8.56 -9.35 3.37
C LEU A 158 -7.61 -9.23 2.17
N LEU A 159 -6.29 -9.28 2.39
CA LEU A 159 -5.30 -9.16 1.31
C LEU A 159 -5.42 -10.32 0.30
N ASN A 160 -5.69 -11.53 0.78
CA ASN A 160 -5.87 -12.69 -0.10
C ASN A 160 -7.18 -12.60 -0.92
N ASP A 161 -8.27 -12.14 -0.31
CA ASP A 161 -9.53 -11.86 -1.01
C ASP A 161 -9.34 -10.77 -2.08
N LEU A 162 -8.71 -9.65 -1.72
CA LEU A 162 -8.42 -8.54 -2.63
C LEU A 162 -7.56 -8.96 -3.82
N LYS A 163 -6.51 -9.76 -3.59
CA LYS A 163 -5.67 -10.33 -4.65
C LYS A 163 -6.53 -11.06 -5.70
N THR A 164 -7.47 -11.87 -5.23
CA THR A 164 -8.34 -12.68 -6.11
C THR A 164 -9.39 -11.80 -6.80
N ARG A 165 -10.07 -10.93 -6.06
CA ARG A 165 -11.16 -10.08 -6.59
C ARG A 165 -10.67 -9.05 -7.60
N LEU A 166 -9.48 -8.48 -7.37
CA LEU A 166 -8.90 -7.44 -8.23
C LEU A 166 -7.95 -8.02 -9.30
N ASN A 167 -7.74 -9.37 -9.30
CA ASN A 167 -6.81 -10.03 -10.21
C ASN A 167 -5.41 -9.39 -10.24
N MET A 168 -4.91 -8.98 -9.06
CA MET A 168 -3.61 -8.34 -8.92
C MET A 168 -2.57 -9.30 -8.35
N ALA A 169 -1.29 -9.05 -8.62
CA ALA A 169 -0.20 -9.74 -7.94
C ALA A 169 -0.01 -9.18 -6.53
N LEU A 170 0.36 -10.04 -5.58
CA LEU A 170 0.62 -9.67 -4.20
C LEU A 170 2.00 -10.14 -3.77
N LEU A 171 2.87 -9.21 -3.40
CA LEU A 171 4.18 -9.47 -2.79
C LEU A 171 4.13 -9.14 -1.31
N ILE A 172 4.20 -10.17 -0.46
CA ILE A 172 4.21 -9.99 0.99
C ILE A 172 5.64 -10.14 1.53
N ILE A 173 6.06 -9.16 2.30
CA ILE A 173 7.27 -9.19 3.11
C ILE A 173 6.84 -9.46 4.55
N THR A 174 7.36 -10.53 5.14
CA THR A 174 7.09 -10.91 6.53
C THR A 174 8.27 -11.64 7.16
N HIS A 175 8.37 -11.55 8.48
CA HIS A 175 9.26 -12.38 9.28
C HIS A 175 8.54 -13.59 9.90
N ASP A 176 7.22 -13.64 9.83
CA ASP A 176 6.40 -14.74 10.36
C ASP A 176 6.12 -15.77 9.25
N LEU A 177 6.71 -16.97 9.42
CA LEU A 177 6.55 -18.08 8.47
C LEU A 177 5.13 -18.65 8.48
N THR A 178 4.37 -18.50 9.57
CA THR A 178 3.00 -18.99 9.65
C THR A 178 2.05 -18.22 8.72
N ILE A 179 2.42 -17.00 8.35
CA ILE A 179 1.72 -16.19 7.35
C ILE A 179 1.89 -16.80 5.95
N VAL A 180 3.12 -17.24 5.63
CA VAL A 180 3.44 -17.80 4.30
C VAL A 180 2.70 -19.12 4.04
N GLU A 181 2.44 -19.91 5.08
CA GLU A 181 1.73 -21.20 4.98
C GLU A 181 0.22 -21.02 4.76
N LYS A 182 -0.33 -19.84 5.07
CA LYS A 182 -1.78 -19.53 5.00
C LYS A 182 -2.19 -18.77 3.74
N MET A 183 -1.24 -18.32 2.94
CA MET A 183 -1.43 -17.50 1.72
C MET A 183 -1.25 -18.33 0.45
#